data_e5716637d27caf04f96899b5ca6efa14
#
_entry.id   e5716637d27caf04f96899b5ca6efa14
#
_cell.length_a   1.000
_cell.length_b   1.000
_cell.length_c   1.000
_cell.angle_alpha   90.00
_cell.angle_beta   90.00
_cell.angle_gamma   90.00
#
_symmetry.space_group_name_H-M   'P 1'
#
loop_
_entity.id
_entity.type
_entity.pdbx_description
1 polymer ?
#
loop_
_entity_poly.entity_id
_entity_poly.type
_entity_poly.pdbx_seq_one_letter_code
_entity_poly.pdbx_strand_id
1 'polypeptide(L)'
;REAERNNYAFFLRLSEADRTIVKPDVKGIQFLEPLFEYSSACPGCGETPYLKLLTQLFGDRALIANATGCSSIYGGNLPMTPYTVNRDGRGPAWSNSLFEDNAEFGFGFRLALDQHREQARALLSRLAPQLGAALVDDLLKVDQHSEAGLAAQRQRVAALKQKLSALASSEARRLATLADYLARKSGWSVGGDTRHSGLRDRGGVAGSGVVAGFAALGQGTTWRQC
;
A
#
# COMPACT_ATOMS: atom_id res chain seq x y z
N ARG A 1 -29.62 -6.23 22.43
CA ARG A 1 -28.77 -6.74 21.35
C ARG A 1 -29.07 -6.09 20.00
N GLU A 2 -30.34 -5.82 19.66
CA GLU A 2 -30.70 -5.25 18.35
C GLU A 2 -30.32 -3.77 18.23
N ALA A 3 -30.52 -2.98 19.28
CA ALA A 3 -30.08 -1.60 19.36
C ALA A 3 -28.55 -1.48 19.18
N GLU A 4 -27.80 -2.35 19.84
CA GLU A 4 -26.32 -2.36 19.70
C GLU A 4 -25.87 -2.78 18.31
N ARG A 5 -26.61 -3.68 17.67
CA ARG A 5 -26.34 -4.06 16.27
C ARG A 5 -26.56 -2.89 15.32
N ASN A 6 -27.62 -2.10 15.56
CA ASN A 6 -27.88 -0.90 14.77
C ASN A 6 -26.84 0.18 15.00
N ASN A 7 -26.41 0.40 16.26
CA ASN A 7 -25.33 1.32 16.59
C ASN A 7 -24.01 0.92 15.92
N TYR A 8 -23.68 -0.37 15.93
CA TYR A 8 -22.49 -0.89 15.27
C TYR A 8 -22.59 -0.74 13.74
N ALA A 9 -23.75 -1.04 13.15
CA ALA A 9 -23.97 -0.84 11.73
C ALA A 9 -23.87 0.65 11.32
N PHE A 10 -24.31 1.56 12.19
CA PHE A 10 -24.13 2.99 11.99
C PHE A 10 -22.63 3.37 12.06
N PHE A 11 -21.91 2.89 13.08
CA PHE A 11 -20.48 3.12 13.25
C PHE A 11 -19.69 2.70 12.00
N LEU A 12 -19.97 1.53 11.45
CA LEU A 12 -19.32 1.03 10.24
C LEU A 12 -19.62 1.88 8.99
N ARG A 13 -20.66 2.72 9.02
CA ARG A 13 -20.99 3.64 7.90
C ARG A 13 -20.38 5.03 8.04
N LEU A 14 -19.77 5.34 9.19
CA LEU A 14 -19.11 6.64 9.36
C LEU A 14 -17.99 6.79 8.33
N SER A 15 -17.91 7.96 7.73
CA SER A 15 -16.83 8.26 6.78
C SER A 15 -15.50 8.40 7.51
N GLU A 16 -14.44 7.95 6.89
CA GLU A 16 -13.10 8.32 7.31
C GLU A 16 -12.93 9.84 7.34
N ALA A 17 -12.11 10.35 8.25
CA ALA A 17 -11.72 11.74 8.25
C ALA A 17 -10.93 12.08 6.96
N ASP A 18 -11.07 13.32 6.48
CA ASP A 18 -10.32 13.77 5.31
C ASP A 18 -8.80 13.72 5.58
N ARG A 19 -8.11 12.85 4.87
CA ARG A 19 -6.66 12.62 5.00
C ARG A 19 -5.83 13.87 4.72
N THR A 20 -6.36 14.85 4.00
CA THR A 20 -5.65 16.10 3.68
C THR A 20 -5.58 17.06 4.84
N ILE A 21 -6.52 16.95 5.79
CA ILE A 21 -6.62 17.82 6.97
C ILE A 21 -6.16 17.14 8.27
N VAL A 22 -6.12 15.82 8.28
CA VAL A 22 -5.66 15.06 9.45
C VAL A 22 -4.16 15.24 9.64
N LYS A 23 -3.76 15.70 10.83
CA LYS A 23 -2.35 15.79 11.19
C LYS A 23 -1.78 14.39 11.44
N PRO A 24 -0.59 14.07 10.90
CA PRO A 24 0.05 12.77 11.10
C PRO A 24 0.75 12.69 12.48
N ASP A 25 -0.02 12.93 13.54
CA ASP A 25 0.40 12.77 14.94
C ASP A 25 -0.38 11.61 15.59
N VAL A 26 -0.03 11.28 16.84
CA VAL A 26 -0.62 10.16 17.58
C VAL A 26 -2.14 10.24 17.66
N LYS A 27 -2.70 11.45 17.81
CA LYS A 27 -4.15 11.66 17.90
C LYS A 27 -4.79 11.63 16.51
N GLY A 28 -4.23 12.35 15.55
CA GLY A 28 -4.79 12.49 14.22
C GLY A 28 -4.90 11.16 13.48
N ILE A 29 -3.87 10.32 13.56
CA ILE A 29 -3.86 9.01 12.90
C ILE A 29 -5.03 8.12 13.37
N GLN A 30 -5.50 8.28 14.60
CA GLN A 30 -6.64 7.49 15.11
C GLN A 30 -7.98 7.81 14.41
N PHE A 31 -8.06 8.92 13.67
CA PHE A 31 -9.23 9.25 12.85
C PHE A 31 -9.21 8.61 11.46
N LEU A 32 -8.09 7.97 11.09
CA LEU A 32 -7.96 7.26 9.82
C LEU A 32 -8.47 5.83 9.97
N GLU A 33 -9.21 5.37 8.95
CA GLU A 33 -9.74 4.02 8.91
C GLU A 33 -8.62 2.99 8.84
N PRO A 34 -8.52 2.05 9.79
CA PRO A 34 -7.57 0.96 9.70
C PRO A 34 -8.06 -0.09 8.69
N LEU A 35 -7.16 -0.56 7.85
CA LEU A 35 -7.44 -1.66 6.93
C LEU A 35 -6.82 -2.99 7.41
N PHE A 36 -6.56 -3.06 8.70
CA PHE A 36 -6.10 -4.25 9.42
C PHE A 36 -6.67 -4.21 10.83
N GLU A 37 -7.62 -5.12 11.12
CA GLU A 37 -8.26 -5.25 12.43
C GLU A 37 -8.67 -6.70 12.71
N TYR A 38 -8.89 -7.01 13.99
CA TYR A 38 -9.40 -8.30 14.46
C TYR A 38 -8.54 -9.48 13.99
N SER A 39 -7.23 -9.36 14.12
CA SER A 39 -6.25 -10.32 13.59
C SER A 39 -6.27 -11.70 14.26
N SER A 40 -6.94 -11.87 15.38
CA SER A 40 -6.87 -13.08 16.21
C SER A 40 -5.45 -13.42 16.71
N ALA A 41 -4.55 -12.45 16.72
CA ALA A 41 -3.22 -12.60 17.31
C ALA A 41 -3.30 -12.69 18.85
N CYS A 42 -2.20 -13.06 19.49
CA CYS A 42 -2.12 -13.16 20.94
C CYS A 42 -2.50 -11.83 21.62
N PRO A 43 -3.17 -11.87 22.79
CA PRO A 43 -3.38 -10.68 23.60
C PRO A 43 -2.05 -9.98 23.90
N GLY A 44 -1.96 -8.67 23.64
CA GLY A 44 -0.73 -7.91 23.80
C GLY A 44 0.35 -8.15 22.74
N CYS A 45 -0.04 -8.69 21.56
CA CYS A 45 0.88 -8.83 20.44
C CYS A 45 1.58 -7.50 20.11
N GLY A 46 2.90 -7.51 20.06
CA GLY A 46 3.69 -6.29 19.77
C GLY A 46 3.73 -5.91 18.30
N GLU A 47 3.33 -6.79 17.39
CA GLU A 47 3.39 -6.56 15.93
C GLU A 47 2.12 -5.91 15.38
N THR A 48 0.95 -6.38 15.81
CA THR A 48 -0.34 -5.97 15.24
C THR A 48 -0.64 -4.48 15.33
N PRO A 49 -0.24 -3.72 16.37
CA PRO A 49 -0.41 -2.28 16.40
C PRO A 49 0.34 -1.55 15.28
N TYR A 50 1.54 -2.05 14.91
CA TYR A 50 2.31 -1.47 13.81
C TYR A 50 1.68 -1.76 12.45
N LEU A 51 1.11 -2.95 12.25
CA LEU A 51 0.38 -3.28 11.03
C LEU A 51 -0.90 -2.45 10.92
N LYS A 52 -1.62 -2.26 12.03
CA LYS A 52 -2.77 -1.35 12.06
C LYS A 52 -2.35 0.07 11.64
N LEU A 53 -1.30 0.62 12.26
CA LEU A 53 -0.76 1.92 11.93
C LEU A 53 -0.32 2.03 10.46
N LEU A 54 0.39 1.01 9.95
CA LEU A 54 0.80 0.94 8.55
C LEU A 54 -0.41 1.04 7.62
N THR A 55 -1.47 0.31 7.93
CA THR A 55 -2.68 0.32 7.09
C THR A 55 -3.48 1.61 7.22
N GLN A 56 -3.48 2.27 8.37
CA GLN A 56 -4.06 3.60 8.53
C GLN A 56 -3.35 4.64 7.65
N LEU A 57 -2.02 4.58 7.58
CA LEU A 57 -1.21 5.56 6.83
C LEU A 57 -1.14 5.23 5.33
N PHE A 58 -1.02 3.96 4.97
CA PHE A 58 -0.64 3.55 3.61
C PHE A 58 -1.52 2.43 3.05
N GLY A 59 -2.52 1.94 3.78
CA GLY A 59 -3.25 0.72 3.43
C GLY A 59 -3.89 0.75 2.04
N ASP A 60 -4.36 1.89 1.59
CA ASP A 60 -4.98 2.09 0.28
C ASP A 60 -4.00 1.94 -0.92
N ARG A 61 -2.72 1.81 -0.64
CA ARG A 61 -1.62 1.72 -1.63
C ARG A 61 -0.49 0.79 -1.22
N ALA A 62 -0.65 0.07 -0.12
CA ALA A 62 0.37 -0.81 0.43
C ALA A 62 0.50 -2.12 -0.35
N LEU A 63 1.73 -2.55 -0.57
CA LEU A 63 2.07 -3.90 -0.99
C LEU A 63 2.95 -4.52 0.10
N ILE A 64 2.52 -5.63 0.66
CA ILE A 64 3.16 -6.25 1.81
C ILE A 64 3.80 -7.56 1.39
N ALA A 65 5.12 -7.61 1.42
CA ALA A 65 5.91 -8.83 1.34
C ALA A 65 6.08 -9.39 2.76
N ASN A 66 5.38 -10.48 3.06
CA ASN A 66 5.37 -11.04 4.40
C ASN A 66 6.32 -12.24 4.49
N ALA A 67 7.12 -12.31 5.55
CA ALA A 67 7.89 -13.50 5.87
C ALA A 67 7.05 -14.50 6.66
N THR A 68 7.33 -15.78 6.49
CA THR A 68 6.67 -16.84 7.26
C THR A 68 6.91 -16.65 8.77
N GLY A 69 5.83 -16.61 9.52
CA GLY A 69 5.83 -16.41 10.98
C GLY A 69 4.41 -16.21 11.50
N CYS A 70 4.26 -15.55 12.65
CA CYS A 70 2.94 -15.25 13.22
C CYS A 70 2.08 -14.43 12.24
N SER A 71 2.67 -13.48 11.54
CA SER A 71 1.97 -12.64 10.55
C SER A 71 1.42 -13.45 9.37
N SER A 72 2.03 -14.58 9.01
CA SER A 72 1.49 -15.49 8.00
C SER A 72 0.22 -16.16 8.48
N ILE A 73 0.18 -16.55 9.76
CA ILE A 73 -0.94 -17.29 10.33
C ILE A 73 -2.16 -16.36 10.42
N TYR A 74 -2.04 -15.20 11.04
CA TYR A 74 -3.19 -14.30 11.16
C TYR A 74 -3.52 -13.56 9.85
N GLY A 75 -2.53 -13.31 8.97
CA GLY A 75 -2.74 -12.63 7.69
C GLY A 75 -3.33 -13.52 6.61
N GLY A 76 -2.93 -14.79 6.57
CA GLY A 76 -3.29 -15.77 5.54
C GLY A 76 -4.29 -16.84 5.96
N ASN A 77 -4.97 -16.72 7.10
CA ASN A 77 -5.91 -17.71 7.61
C ASN A 77 -7.28 -17.62 6.89
N LEU A 78 -7.30 -17.98 5.63
CA LEU A 78 -8.49 -17.93 4.80
C LEU A 78 -9.59 -18.91 5.30
N PRO A 79 -10.87 -18.52 5.18
CA PRO A 79 -11.39 -17.32 4.49
C PRO A 79 -11.36 -16.05 5.34
N MET A 80 -10.87 -16.12 6.56
CA MET A 80 -10.80 -14.99 7.48
C MET A 80 -9.42 -14.33 7.38
N THR A 81 -9.38 -13.06 7.06
CA THR A 81 -8.17 -12.25 7.06
C THR A 81 -8.44 -10.94 7.79
N PRO A 82 -7.48 -10.41 8.57
CA PRO A 82 -7.61 -9.11 9.20
C PRO A 82 -7.49 -7.93 8.22
N TYR A 83 -7.03 -8.18 7.01
CA TYR A 83 -6.89 -7.16 5.97
C TYR A 83 -8.21 -6.93 5.25
N THR A 84 -8.52 -5.67 4.97
CA THR A 84 -9.74 -5.26 4.28
C THR A 84 -9.45 -4.15 3.27
N VAL A 85 -10.49 -3.72 2.57
CA VAL A 85 -10.44 -2.61 1.62
C VAL A 85 -11.28 -1.45 2.14
N ASN A 86 -10.88 -0.24 1.76
CA ASN A 86 -11.67 0.96 2.04
C ASN A 86 -12.89 1.06 1.11
N ARG A 87 -13.66 2.13 1.23
CA ARG A 87 -14.88 2.37 0.43
C ARG A 87 -14.64 2.49 -1.08
N ASP A 88 -13.42 2.87 -1.46
CA ASP A 88 -13.01 2.92 -2.87
C ASP A 88 -12.58 1.55 -3.42
N GLY A 89 -12.73 0.48 -2.63
CA GLY A 89 -12.27 -0.86 -2.98
C GLY A 89 -10.75 -1.01 -2.98
N ARG A 90 -10.01 -0.15 -2.28
CA ARG A 90 -8.55 -0.18 -2.18
C ARG A 90 -8.12 -0.67 -0.81
N GLY A 91 -7.15 -1.55 -0.80
CA GLY A 91 -6.56 -2.08 0.43
C GLY A 91 -5.18 -2.67 0.19
N PRO A 92 -4.54 -3.16 1.25
CA PRO A 92 -3.23 -3.77 1.15
C PRO A 92 -3.26 -5.00 0.24
N ALA A 93 -2.30 -5.09 -0.68
CA ALA A 93 -1.97 -6.34 -1.35
C ALA A 93 -0.93 -7.06 -0.50
N TRP A 94 -1.23 -8.30 -0.10
CA TRP A 94 -0.41 -9.08 0.81
C TRP A 94 -0.03 -10.41 0.17
N SER A 95 1.23 -10.81 0.30
CA SER A 95 1.69 -12.12 -0.11
C SER A 95 2.82 -12.60 0.80
N ASN A 96 2.90 -13.92 0.99
CA ASN A 96 3.84 -14.54 1.90
C ASN A 96 5.01 -15.15 1.14
N SER A 97 6.22 -15.05 1.72
CA SER A 97 7.42 -15.77 1.28
C SER A 97 7.87 -16.74 2.37
N LEU A 98 8.88 -17.54 2.06
CA LEU A 98 9.64 -18.23 3.10
C LEU A 98 10.38 -17.18 3.96
N PHE A 99 10.72 -17.59 5.16
CA PHE A 99 11.36 -16.70 6.13
C PHE A 99 12.72 -16.20 5.65
N GLU A 100 13.51 -17.09 5.04
CA GLU A 100 14.90 -16.84 4.64
C GLU A 100 15.02 -15.89 3.45
N ASP A 101 14.01 -15.83 2.58
CA ASP A 101 14.05 -15.12 1.30
C ASP A 101 13.15 -13.85 1.27
N ASN A 102 12.71 -13.38 2.43
CA ASN A 102 11.78 -12.24 2.49
C ASN A 102 12.39 -10.94 1.96
N ALA A 103 13.69 -10.73 2.12
CA ALA A 103 14.38 -9.57 1.60
C ALA A 103 14.36 -9.54 0.07
N GLU A 104 14.68 -10.68 -0.55
CA GLU A 104 14.67 -10.87 -2.00
C GLU A 104 13.26 -10.77 -2.55
N PHE A 105 12.30 -11.34 -1.85
CA PHE A 105 10.88 -11.28 -2.22
C PHE A 105 10.36 -9.84 -2.21
N GLY A 106 10.64 -9.08 -1.16
CA GLY A 106 10.31 -7.66 -1.09
C GLY A 106 11.03 -6.82 -2.15
N PHE A 107 12.29 -7.12 -2.42
CA PHE A 107 13.05 -6.50 -3.50
C PHE A 107 12.45 -6.82 -4.87
N GLY A 108 12.01 -8.06 -5.07
CA GLY A 108 11.28 -8.46 -6.28
C GLY A 108 10.01 -7.63 -6.51
N PHE A 109 9.22 -7.36 -5.46
CA PHE A 109 8.08 -6.44 -5.55
C PHE A 109 8.51 -5.04 -6.01
N ARG A 110 9.61 -4.54 -5.48
CA ARG A 110 10.13 -3.23 -5.85
C ARG A 110 10.50 -3.18 -7.32
N LEU A 111 11.25 -4.17 -7.79
CA LEU A 111 11.66 -4.27 -9.20
C LEU A 111 10.43 -4.36 -10.13
N ALA A 112 9.46 -5.20 -9.78
CA ALA A 112 8.24 -5.35 -10.56
C ALA A 112 7.44 -4.04 -10.64
N LEU A 113 7.30 -3.32 -9.52
CA LEU A 113 6.63 -2.03 -9.48
C LEU A 113 7.31 -0.98 -10.36
N ASP A 114 8.63 -0.89 -10.28
CA ASP A 114 9.40 0.05 -11.08
C ASP A 114 9.29 -0.29 -12.57
N GLN A 115 9.42 -1.56 -12.94
CA GLN A 115 9.27 -2.02 -14.31
C GLN A 115 7.88 -1.71 -14.89
N HIS A 116 6.81 -1.98 -14.14
CA HIS A 116 5.45 -1.65 -14.58
C HIS A 116 5.24 -0.15 -14.71
N ARG A 117 5.78 0.63 -13.79
CA ARG A 117 5.72 2.09 -13.82
C ARG A 117 6.46 2.66 -15.04
N GLU A 118 7.64 2.16 -15.33
CA GLU A 118 8.42 2.58 -16.50
C GLU A 118 7.73 2.23 -17.80
N GLN A 119 7.17 1.02 -17.92
CA GLN A 119 6.37 0.63 -19.07
C GLN A 119 5.13 1.52 -19.23
N ALA A 120 4.43 1.84 -18.14
CA ALA A 120 3.29 2.75 -18.18
C ALA A 120 3.68 4.14 -18.66
N ARG A 121 4.81 4.68 -18.17
CA ARG A 121 5.34 5.99 -18.60
C ARG A 121 5.75 6.00 -20.07
N ALA A 122 6.42 4.96 -20.53
CA ALA A 122 6.83 4.83 -21.94
C ALA A 122 5.62 4.76 -22.87
N LEU A 123 4.60 3.97 -22.53
CA LEU A 123 3.35 3.89 -23.28
C LEU A 123 2.58 5.21 -23.26
N LEU A 124 2.52 5.88 -22.12
CA LEU A 124 1.88 7.18 -21.96
C LEU A 124 2.54 8.22 -22.87
N SER A 125 3.87 8.27 -22.94
CA SER A 125 4.61 9.17 -23.81
C SER A 125 4.37 8.87 -25.30
N ARG A 126 4.29 7.60 -25.70
CA ARG A 126 3.98 7.21 -27.08
C ARG A 126 2.58 7.58 -27.52
N LEU A 127 1.62 7.47 -26.62
CA LEU A 127 0.22 7.80 -26.87
C LEU A 127 -0.11 9.28 -26.65
N ALA A 128 0.88 10.12 -26.32
CA ALA A 128 0.67 11.55 -26.06
C ALA A 128 -0.11 12.30 -27.18
N PRO A 129 0.14 12.03 -28.49
CA PRO A 129 -0.63 12.69 -29.56
C PRO A 129 -2.13 12.39 -29.52
N GLN A 130 -2.53 11.22 -29.00
CA GLN A 130 -3.93 10.77 -28.95
C GLN A 130 -4.60 11.15 -27.62
N LEU A 131 -3.83 11.25 -26.54
CA LEU A 131 -4.32 11.53 -25.19
C LEU A 131 -4.36 13.03 -24.87
N GLY A 132 -3.53 13.83 -25.54
CA GLY A 132 -3.31 15.26 -25.30
C GLY A 132 -2.11 15.51 -24.39
N ALA A 133 -1.21 16.38 -24.85
CA ALA A 133 0.07 16.65 -24.19
C ALA A 133 -0.09 17.15 -22.74
N ALA A 134 -1.09 17.97 -22.47
CA ALA A 134 -1.34 18.53 -21.13
C ALA A 134 -1.61 17.41 -20.09
N LEU A 135 -2.47 16.45 -20.42
CA LEU A 135 -2.77 15.33 -19.52
C LEU A 135 -1.52 14.46 -19.28
N VAL A 136 -0.74 14.22 -20.34
CA VAL A 136 0.48 13.41 -20.25
C VAL A 136 1.52 14.11 -19.37
N ASP A 137 1.73 15.37 -19.55
CA ASP A 137 2.64 16.19 -18.76
C ASP A 137 2.24 16.21 -17.28
N ASP A 138 0.96 16.41 -16.99
CA ASP A 138 0.41 16.40 -15.64
C ASP A 138 0.61 15.04 -14.95
N LEU A 139 0.41 13.93 -15.69
CA LEU A 139 0.61 12.58 -15.16
C LEU A 139 2.09 12.26 -14.87
N LEU A 140 3.02 12.82 -15.64
CA LEU A 140 4.45 12.56 -15.53
C LEU A 140 5.16 13.41 -14.48
N LYS A 141 4.72 14.66 -14.29
CA LYS A 141 5.43 15.69 -13.51
C LYS A 141 4.86 15.93 -12.11
N VAL A 142 3.69 15.39 -11.78
CA VAL A 142 3.02 15.68 -10.51
C VAL A 142 3.79 15.16 -9.32
N ASP A 143 3.89 15.99 -8.29
CA ASP A 143 4.34 15.55 -6.97
C ASP A 143 3.26 14.71 -6.28
N GLN A 144 3.64 13.53 -5.82
CA GLN A 144 2.78 12.58 -5.12
C GLN A 144 3.25 12.33 -3.68
N HIS A 145 3.98 13.26 -3.07
CA HIS A 145 4.45 13.12 -1.68
C HIS A 145 3.34 13.41 -0.67
N SER A 146 2.40 14.29 -1.00
CA SER A 146 1.24 14.63 -0.18
C SER A 146 0.02 13.76 -0.50
N GLU A 147 -0.91 13.62 0.44
CA GLU A 147 -2.19 12.95 0.21
C GLU A 147 -3.02 13.67 -0.87
N ALA A 148 -3.01 15.00 -0.87
CA ALA A 148 -3.68 15.80 -1.90
C ALA A 148 -3.09 15.55 -3.29
N GLY A 149 -1.76 15.53 -3.41
CA GLY A 149 -1.07 15.22 -4.67
C GLY A 149 -1.38 13.80 -5.16
N LEU A 150 -1.43 12.82 -4.26
CA LEU A 150 -1.80 11.45 -4.59
C LEU A 150 -3.27 11.34 -5.03
N ALA A 151 -4.19 12.03 -4.34
CA ALA A 151 -5.61 12.07 -4.73
C ALA A 151 -5.79 12.68 -6.12
N ALA A 152 -5.14 13.81 -6.39
CA ALA A 152 -5.16 14.44 -7.70
C ALA A 152 -4.59 13.52 -8.79
N GLN A 153 -3.52 12.79 -8.51
CA GLN A 153 -2.97 11.82 -9.46
C GLN A 153 -3.94 10.67 -9.76
N ARG A 154 -4.64 10.17 -8.75
CA ARG A 154 -5.66 9.14 -8.94
C ARG A 154 -6.81 9.60 -9.83
N GLN A 155 -7.24 10.86 -9.67
CA GLN A 155 -8.26 11.46 -10.56
C GLN A 155 -7.77 11.54 -12.02
N ARG A 156 -6.51 11.94 -12.24
CA ARG A 156 -5.90 11.95 -13.58
C ARG A 156 -5.79 10.55 -14.17
N VAL A 157 -5.43 9.55 -13.37
CA VAL A 157 -5.41 8.15 -13.81
C VAL A 157 -6.80 7.65 -14.19
N ALA A 158 -7.84 8.04 -13.46
CA ALA A 158 -9.23 7.72 -13.82
C ALA A 158 -9.63 8.38 -15.17
N ALA A 159 -9.32 9.65 -15.35
CA ALA A 159 -9.54 10.34 -16.62
C ALA A 159 -8.74 9.72 -17.79
N LEU A 160 -7.50 9.29 -17.53
CA LEU A 160 -6.70 8.54 -18.50
C LEU A 160 -7.39 7.26 -18.92
N LYS A 161 -7.87 6.45 -17.98
CA LYS A 161 -8.57 5.20 -18.26
C LYS A 161 -9.83 5.41 -19.11
N GLN A 162 -10.58 6.48 -18.85
CA GLN A 162 -11.74 6.84 -19.68
C GLN A 162 -11.33 7.16 -21.12
N LYS A 163 -10.26 7.92 -21.33
CA LYS A 163 -9.76 8.20 -22.69
C LYS A 163 -9.23 6.95 -23.38
N LEU A 164 -8.53 6.08 -22.65
CA LEU A 164 -7.99 4.84 -23.19
C LEU A 164 -9.07 3.85 -23.63
N SER A 165 -10.23 3.84 -22.97
CA SER A 165 -11.36 2.98 -23.36
C SER A 165 -11.95 3.33 -24.73
N ALA A 166 -11.77 4.57 -25.20
CA ALA A 166 -12.18 5.01 -26.52
C ALA A 166 -11.17 4.66 -27.64
N LEU A 167 -9.96 4.19 -27.27
CA LEU A 167 -8.90 3.87 -28.23
C LEU A 167 -8.81 2.35 -28.46
N ALA A 168 -8.91 1.92 -29.71
CA ALA A 168 -8.90 0.51 -30.08
C ALA A 168 -7.50 -0.13 -30.17
N SER A 169 -6.42 0.65 -29.96
CA SER A 169 -5.05 0.16 -30.16
C SER A 169 -4.61 -0.82 -29.06
N SER A 170 -3.70 -1.74 -29.41
CA SER A 170 -3.12 -2.69 -28.45
C SER A 170 -2.31 -1.97 -27.36
N GLU A 171 -1.64 -0.87 -27.69
CA GLU A 171 -0.89 -0.04 -26.75
C GLU A 171 -1.83 0.64 -25.73
N ALA A 172 -2.99 1.15 -26.18
CA ALA A 172 -3.98 1.73 -25.26
C ALA A 172 -4.52 0.69 -24.29
N ARG A 173 -4.84 -0.52 -24.76
CA ARG A 173 -5.25 -1.64 -23.89
C ARG A 173 -4.15 -2.00 -22.90
N ARG A 174 -2.91 -2.08 -23.34
CA ARG A 174 -1.76 -2.35 -22.45
C ARG A 174 -1.57 -1.25 -21.43
N LEU A 175 -1.65 0.02 -21.81
CA LEU A 175 -1.57 1.14 -20.88
C LEU A 175 -2.72 1.13 -19.88
N ALA A 176 -3.93 0.78 -20.28
CA ALA A 176 -5.07 0.68 -19.37
C ALA A 176 -4.84 -0.32 -18.24
N THR A 177 -4.18 -1.46 -18.51
CA THR A 177 -3.80 -2.44 -17.45
C THR A 177 -2.68 -1.93 -16.53
N LEU A 178 -1.84 -1.02 -17.00
CA LEU A 178 -0.70 -0.49 -16.24
C LEU A 178 -0.98 0.91 -15.63
N ALA A 179 -2.11 1.53 -15.92
CA ALA A 179 -2.38 2.91 -15.56
C ALA A 179 -2.32 3.17 -14.04
N ASP A 180 -2.72 2.19 -13.21
CA ASP A 180 -2.68 2.31 -11.75
C ASP A 180 -1.25 2.37 -11.17
N TYR A 181 -0.24 1.96 -11.93
CA TYR A 181 1.16 2.11 -11.54
C TYR A 181 1.70 3.53 -11.72
N LEU A 182 0.97 4.41 -12.39
CA LEU A 182 1.28 5.85 -12.44
C LEU A 182 0.97 6.56 -11.12
N ALA A 183 0.08 6.00 -10.30
CA ALA A 183 -0.13 6.44 -8.92
C ALA A 183 0.87 5.73 -7.99
N ARG A 184 1.38 6.48 -7.01
CA ARG A 184 2.38 5.99 -6.05
C ARG A 184 1.87 4.77 -5.29
N LYS A 185 2.71 3.74 -5.19
CA LYS A 185 2.55 2.57 -4.33
C LYS A 185 3.56 2.61 -3.19
N SER A 186 3.24 1.96 -2.08
CA SER A 186 4.13 1.80 -0.93
C SER A 186 4.40 0.32 -0.72
N GLY A 187 5.67 -0.09 -0.83
CA GLY A 187 6.09 -1.45 -0.57
C GLY A 187 6.60 -1.59 0.88
N TRP A 188 6.25 -2.70 1.53
CA TRP A 188 6.59 -3.00 2.91
C TRP A 188 7.04 -4.44 3.04
N SER A 189 8.10 -4.68 3.79
CA SER A 189 8.48 -6.01 4.22
C SER A 189 8.06 -6.20 5.67
N VAL A 190 7.33 -7.26 5.93
CA VAL A 190 6.82 -7.59 7.25
C VAL A 190 7.25 -9.00 7.58
N GLY A 191 7.80 -9.22 8.73
CA GLY A 191 8.00 -10.58 9.07
C GLY A 191 8.99 -10.92 10.12
N GLY A 192 8.83 -12.10 10.55
CA GLY A 192 9.70 -13.07 11.10
C GLY A 192 10.44 -12.73 12.39
N ASP A 193 10.85 -13.77 13.05
CA ASP A 193 11.70 -13.70 14.24
C ASP A 193 13.06 -13.09 13.87
N THR A 194 13.37 -11.92 14.40
CA THR A 194 14.64 -11.21 14.23
C THR A 194 15.88 -12.04 14.64
N ARG A 195 15.69 -13.15 15.35
CA ARG A 195 16.78 -14.06 15.72
C ARG A 195 17.47 -14.72 14.53
N HIS A 196 16.80 -14.81 13.39
CA HIS A 196 17.34 -15.44 12.19
C HIS A 196 17.79 -14.45 11.10
N SER A 197 17.40 -13.18 11.19
CA SER A 197 17.72 -12.18 10.17
C SER A 197 19.14 -11.62 10.22
N GLY A 198 20.04 -12.18 11.04
CA GLY A 198 21.41 -11.70 11.18
C GLY A 198 21.56 -10.31 11.80
N LEU A 199 20.49 -9.63 12.09
CA LEU A 199 20.46 -8.38 12.84
C LEU A 199 20.54 -8.67 14.35
N ARG A 200 21.66 -9.24 14.77
CA ARG A 200 22.08 -9.15 16.17
C ARG A 200 22.54 -7.72 16.38
N ASP A 201 21.68 -6.87 16.86
CA ASP A 201 22.14 -5.64 17.46
C ASP A 201 21.52 -5.37 18.82
N ARG A 202 22.39 -5.16 19.67
CA ARG A 202 22.57 -4.62 21.01
C ARG A 202 21.36 -3.85 21.53
N GLY A 203 20.52 -4.51 22.30
CA GLY A 203 19.48 -3.86 23.07
C GLY A 203 18.17 -4.62 23.02
N GLY A 204 18.12 -5.70 23.80
CA GLY A 204 17.00 -6.63 23.85
C GLY A 204 15.65 -5.97 24.01
N VAL A 205 14.84 -6.11 22.99
CA VAL A 205 13.42 -6.32 23.15
C VAL A 205 13.12 -7.59 22.38
N ALA A 206 12.86 -8.66 23.12
CA ALA A 206 12.28 -9.87 22.60
C ALA A 206 10.84 -9.53 22.17
N GLY A 207 10.66 -9.20 20.94
CA GLY A 207 9.37 -8.84 20.36
C GLY A 207 9.39 -9.13 18.86
N SER A 208 8.73 -10.19 18.52
CA SER A 208 8.23 -10.55 17.20
C SER A 208 8.06 -9.39 16.25
N GLY A 209 8.70 -9.49 15.08
CA GLY A 209 8.30 -8.79 13.87
C GLY A 209 8.85 -7.37 13.69
N VAL A 210 9.87 -7.28 12.83
CA VAL A 210 10.30 -6.00 12.29
C VAL A 210 9.42 -5.66 11.09
N VAL A 211 8.70 -4.55 11.18
CA VAL A 211 8.08 -3.92 10.01
C VAL A 211 9.14 -3.03 9.38
N ALA A 212 9.80 -3.51 8.34
CA ALA A 212 10.73 -2.69 7.56
C ALA A 212 9.98 -2.07 6.39
N GLY A 213 9.88 -0.75 6.37
CA GLY A 213 9.27 -0.03 5.25
C GLY A 213 10.25 0.09 4.09
N PHE A 214 9.88 -0.38 2.92
CA PHE A 214 10.44 0.10 1.68
C PHE A 214 9.80 1.47 1.43
N ALA A 215 10.40 2.53 1.91
CA ALA A 215 9.96 3.85 1.54
C ALA A 215 9.88 3.90 0.02
N ALA A 216 8.73 4.25 -0.53
CA ALA A 216 8.58 4.54 -1.94
C ALA A 216 9.38 5.82 -2.21
N LEU A 217 10.67 5.65 -2.34
CA LEU A 217 11.60 6.71 -2.61
C LEU A 217 11.44 7.09 -4.07
N GLY A 218 10.92 8.28 -4.26
CA GLY A 218 11.21 9.01 -5.47
C GLY A 218 12.73 8.99 -5.67
N GLN A 219 13.13 8.87 -6.90
CA GLN A 219 14.49 8.83 -7.43
C GLN A 219 15.58 9.26 -6.43
N GLY A 220 16.50 8.37 -6.10
CA GLY A 220 17.83 8.72 -5.64
C GLY A 220 18.19 8.50 -4.18
N THR A 221 17.57 7.59 -3.46
CA THR A 221 18.05 7.28 -2.11
C THR A 221 18.54 5.84 -1.99
N THR A 222 19.80 5.76 -1.65
CA THR A 222 20.50 4.56 -1.19
C THR A 222 19.77 3.93 -0.01
N TRP A 223 19.71 2.61 0.01
CA TRP A 223 19.28 1.81 1.12
C TRP A 223 20.04 2.25 2.39
N ARG A 224 19.36 2.86 3.32
CA ARG A 224 19.84 2.92 4.70
C ARG A 224 19.08 1.86 5.48
N GLN A 225 19.84 0.90 5.99
CA GLN A 225 19.40 0.01 7.04
C GLN A 225 19.01 0.85 8.24
N CYS A 226 17.76 0.75 8.69
CA CYS A 226 17.35 1.16 10.01
C CYS A 226 17.41 -0.03 10.95
#